data_1912ef0b4d241ec3f03708d780e6b656
#
_entry.id   1912ef0b4d241ec3f03708d780e6b656
#
_cell.length_a   1.000
_cell.length_b   1.000
_cell.length_c   1.000
_cell.angle_alpha   90.00
_cell.angle_beta   90.00
_cell.angle_gamma   90.00
#
_symmetry.space_group_name_H-M   'P 1'
#
loop_
_entity.id
_entity.type
_entity.pdbx_description
1 polymer ?
#
loop_
_entity_poly.entity_id
_entity_poly.type
_entity_poly.pdbx_seq_one_letter_code
_entity_poly.pdbx_strand_id
1 'polypeptide(L)'
;MKILSVALSLLLLSISLQAEERLGTVTFAEEPLTATAVPGEQRQLLLELPDPGVTLPVYALKGMVRYDGVQGDGFLQLDSHFGDAGTFFTKTLAAAGPLGKLSGSSDWRPFVLPFYANSGDPADGTAPLPDKLTLSLVLPGAGTVSIRDVGLYQYASGEDPMQAAGQWFGDRSAGLLGGIGGALIGLWGALIGVLSSRGKARLFVVASVNVLVVIGFASLVGGVVAIATAQPYAVYFPLLLIGIILIAVFGKMRGKLSAQYEQLELKKMQSMDA
;
A
#
# COMPACT_ATOMS: atom_id res chain seq x y z
N MET A 1 -6.58 -6.15 -32.72
CA MET A 1 -7.63 -6.32 -31.73
C MET A 1 -7.34 -7.33 -30.64
N LYS A 2 -6.78 -8.52 -30.88
CA LYS A 2 -6.48 -9.54 -29.85
C LYS A 2 -5.46 -9.12 -28.78
N ILE A 3 -4.47 -8.29 -29.12
CA ILE A 3 -3.43 -7.82 -28.18
C ILE A 3 -3.99 -6.78 -27.18
N LEU A 4 -4.95 -5.95 -27.61
CA LEU A 4 -5.60 -4.98 -26.74
C LEU A 4 -6.50 -5.63 -25.69
N SER A 5 -7.13 -6.75 -26.05
CA SER A 5 -7.97 -7.55 -25.15
C SER A 5 -7.16 -8.23 -24.05
N VAL A 6 -5.95 -8.71 -24.34
CA VAL A 6 -5.05 -9.36 -23.37
C VAL A 6 -4.47 -8.33 -22.39
N ALA A 7 -4.10 -7.14 -22.85
CA ALA A 7 -3.60 -6.06 -21.98
C ALA A 7 -4.67 -5.53 -21.03
N LEU A 8 -5.92 -5.41 -21.51
CA LEU A 8 -7.05 -5.00 -20.68
C LEU A 8 -7.45 -6.07 -19.66
N SER A 9 -7.34 -7.37 -20.04
CA SER A 9 -7.59 -8.49 -19.12
C SER A 9 -6.54 -8.60 -18.03
N LEU A 10 -5.26 -8.31 -18.32
CA LEU A 10 -4.18 -8.28 -17.35
C LEU A 10 -4.31 -7.08 -16.36
N LEU A 11 -4.87 -5.96 -16.80
CA LEU A 11 -5.13 -4.81 -15.93
C LEU A 11 -6.32 -5.04 -14.98
N LEU A 12 -7.30 -5.86 -15.40
CA LEU A 12 -8.48 -6.19 -14.60
C LEU A 12 -8.26 -7.36 -13.62
N LEU A 13 -7.18 -8.15 -13.79
CA LEU A 13 -6.90 -9.31 -12.93
C LEU A 13 -6.22 -8.96 -11.60
N SER A 14 -5.85 -7.71 -11.37
CA SER A 14 -5.19 -7.25 -10.14
C SER A 14 -6.12 -6.55 -9.14
N ILE A 15 -7.44 -6.65 -9.31
CA ILE A 15 -8.38 -6.35 -8.22
C ILE A 15 -8.45 -7.62 -7.38
N SER A 16 -7.40 -7.86 -6.58
CA SER A 16 -7.47 -8.84 -5.50
C SER A 16 -8.58 -8.38 -4.55
N LEU A 17 -9.67 -9.13 -4.49
CA LEU A 17 -10.57 -9.04 -3.36
C LEU A 17 -9.69 -9.30 -2.12
N GLN A 18 -9.48 -8.26 -1.31
CA GLN A 18 -8.82 -8.41 -0.02
C GLN A 18 -9.70 -9.32 0.83
N ALA A 19 -9.21 -10.49 1.09
CA ALA A 19 -9.78 -11.41 2.06
C ALA A 19 -9.15 -11.13 3.43
N GLU A 20 -9.49 -9.96 4.02
CA GLU A 20 -9.22 -9.70 5.42
C GLU A 20 -9.95 -10.77 6.24
N GLU A 21 -9.20 -11.70 6.85
CA GLU A 21 -9.78 -12.71 7.70
C GLU A 21 -9.88 -12.20 9.14
N ARG A 22 -11.09 -12.02 9.60
CA ARG A 22 -11.37 -11.65 10.99
C ARG A 22 -11.28 -12.89 11.89
N LEU A 23 -10.25 -12.96 12.73
CA LEU A 23 -10.07 -14.06 13.70
C LEU A 23 -11.04 -13.97 14.89
N GLY A 24 -11.40 -12.75 15.30
CA GLY A 24 -12.31 -12.56 16.43
C GLY A 24 -12.69 -11.12 16.66
N THR A 25 -13.87 -10.94 17.29
CA THR A 25 -14.26 -9.66 17.89
C THR A 25 -13.93 -9.73 19.37
N VAL A 26 -13.21 -8.74 19.87
CA VAL A 26 -13.01 -8.60 21.30
C VAL A 26 -14.23 -7.88 21.87
N THR A 27 -14.99 -8.59 22.70
CA THR A 27 -16.11 -8.02 23.44
C THR A 27 -15.61 -7.61 24.81
N PHE A 28 -15.68 -6.33 25.13
CA PHE A 28 -15.41 -5.85 26.48
C PHE A 28 -16.64 -6.07 27.36
N ALA A 29 -16.41 -6.19 28.68
CA ALA A 29 -17.51 -6.31 29.65
C ALA A 29 -18.39 -5.06 29.64
N GLU A 30 -17.80 -3.89 29.33
CA GLU A 30 -18.49 -2.63 29.10
C GLU A 30 -18.04 -2.06 27.75
N GLU A 31 -18.99 -1.77 26.85
CA GLU A 31 -18.70 -1.08 25.59
C GLU A 31 -19.36 0.31 25.58
N PRO A 32 -18.59 1.38 25.34
CA PRO A 32 -17.14 1.43 25.11
C PRO A 32 -16.31 1.21 26.38
N LEU A 33 -15.20 0.48 26.29
CA LEU A 33 -14.21 0.42 27.38
C LEU A 33 -13.61 1.81 27.56
N THR A 34 -13.76 2.38 28.75
CA THR A 34 -13.23 3.72 29.08
C THR A 34 -12.13 3.61 30.13
N ALA A 35 -10.98 4.16 29.82
CA ALA A 35 -9.83 4.27 30.72
C ALA A 35 -9.50 5.75 30.96
N THR A 36 -9.25 6.09 32.23
CA THR A 36 -8.84 7.44 32.64
C THR A 36 -7.40 7.36 33.18
N ALA A 37 -6.62 8.41 32.96
CA ALA A 37 -5.28 8.53 33.50
C ALA A 37 -5.26 8.34 35.01
N VAL A 38 -4.43 7.41 35.51
CA VAL A 38 -4.24 7.16 36.94
C VAL A 38 -2.92 7.83 37.36
N PRO A 39 -2.94 8.69 38.39
CA PRO A 39 -1.72 9.32 38.88
C PRO A 39 -0.66 8.28 39.29
N GLY A 40 0.54 8.38 38.69
CA GLY A 40 1.65 7.45 38.93
C GLY A 40 1.66 6.19 38.07
N GLU A 41 0.60 5.88 37.35
CA GLU A 41 0.53 4.75 36.43
C GLU A 41 0.45 5.25 34.99
N GLN A 42 1.56 5.20 34.27
CA GLN A 42 1.63 5.66 32.89
C GLN A 42 1.09 4.63 31.89
N ARG A 43 1.05 3.35 32.28
CA ARG A 43 0.64 2.25 31.39
C ARG A 43 -0.48 1.43 32.03
N GLN A 44 -1.61 1.36 31.35
CA GLN A 44 -2.77 0.58 31.76
C GLN A 44 -3.01 -0.57 30.77
N LEU A 45 -3.14 -1.80 31.27
CA LEU A 45 -3.53 -2.94 30.47
C LEU A 45 -5.03 -2.84 30.17
N LEU A 46 -5.40 -2.84 28.90
CA LEU A 46 -6.78 -2.78 28.43
C LEU A 46 -7.32 -4.15 28.05
N LEU A 47 -6.47 -5.01 27.48
CA LEU A 47 -6.85 -6.29 26.92
C LEU A 47 -5.68 -7.26 26.95
N GLU A 48 -5.95 -8.51 27.28
CA GLU A 48 -5.04 -9.63 27.15
C GLU A 48 -5.74 -10.75 26.38
N LEU A 49 -5.10 -11.23 25.33
CA LEU A 49 -5.56 -12.32 24.47
C LEU A 49 -4.53 -13.46 24.54
N PRO A 50 -4.73 -14.44 25.42
CA PRO A 50 -3.97 -15.67 25.36
C PRO A 50 -4.44 -16.50 24.15
N ASP A 51 -3.52 -17.18 23.49
CA ASP A 51 -3.77 -17.99 22.30
C ASP A 51 -4.65 -17.28 21.27
N PRO A 52 -4.17 -16.17 20.66
CA PRO A 52 -4.99 -15.32 19.79
C PRO A 52 -5.44 -16.00 18.49
N GLY A 53 -5.04 -17.24 18.22
CA GLY A 53 -5.40 -18.01 17.04
C GLY A 53 -4.80 -17.48 15.74
N VAL A 54 -3.76 -16.65 15.81
CA VAL A 54 -3.06 -16.12 14.65
C VAL A 54 -2.32 -17.24 13.95
N THR A 55 -2.54 -17.39 12.64
CA THR A 55 -1.90 -18.40 11.79
C THR A 55 -1.06 -17.80 10.67
N LEU A 56 -1.20 -16.48 10.42
CA LEU A 56 -0.48 -15.76 9.40
C LEU A 56 0.51 -14.75 10.02
N PRO A 57 1.67 -14.51 9.38
CA PRO A 57 2.71 -13.64 9.92
C PRO A 57 2.36 -12.16 9.92
N VAL A 58 1.30 -11.76 9.20
CA VAL A 58 0.81 -10.39 9.15
C VAL A 58 -0.56 -10.34 9.80
N TYR A 59 -0.69 -9.55 10.85
CA TYR A 59 -1.96 -9.35 11.56
C TYR A 59 -2.07 -7.93 12.10
N ALA A 60 -3.26 -7.52 12.50
CA ALA A 60 -3.50 -6.23 13.10
C ALA A 60 -4.64 -6.28 14.12
N LEU A 61 -4.50 -5.52 15.19
CA LEU A 61 -5.60 -5.15 16.06
C LEU A 61 -6.19 -3.83 15.56
N LYS A 62 -7.48 -3.83 15.22
CA LYS A 62 -8.21 -2.66 14.72
C LYS A 62 -9.37 -2.33 15.64
N GLY A 63 -9.76 -1.06 15.68
CA GLY A 63 -10.91 -0.60 16.43
C GLY A 63 -11.15 0.89 16.27
N MET A 64 -12.05 1.40 17.10
CA MET A 64 -12.36 2.82 17.19
C MET A 64 -11.88 3.38 18.53
N VAL A 65 -11.30 4.57 18.51
CA VAL A 65 -10.81 5.28 19.68
C VAL A 65 -11.40 6.70 19.73
N ARG A 66 -11.83 7.13 20.92
CA ARG A 66 -12.19 8.50 21.24
C ARG A 66 -11.43 8.90 22.49
N TYR A 67 -11.01 10.13 22.57
CA TYR A 67 -10.29 10.62 23.74
C TYR A 67 -10.64 12.08 24.04
N ASP A 68 -10.53 12.46 25.31
CA ASP A 68 -10.79 13.79 25.78
C ASP A 68 -9.76 14.26 26.81
N GLY A 69 -9.27 15.48 26.62
CA GLY A 69 -8.35 16.16 27.52
C GLY A 69 -7.01 15.46 27.71
N VAL A 70 -6.53 14.65 26.73
CA VAL A 70 -5.24 13.95 26.85
C VAL A 70 -4.09 14.95 26.80
N GLN A 71 -3.33 15.00 27.89
CA GLN A 71 -2.13 15.84 28.03
C GLN A 71 -0.88 15.07 27.61
N GLY A 72 -0.11 15.68 26.71
CA GLY A 72 1.08 15.06 26.11
C GLY A 72 0.73 14.11 24.98
N ASP A 73 1.68 13.24 24.65
CA ASP A 73 1.58 12.27 23.56
C ASP A 73 1.24 10.88 24.11
N GLY A 74 -0.05 10.62 24.36
CA GLY A 74 -0.55 9.31 24.71
C GLY A 74 -0.59 8.38 23.50
N PHE A 75 -0.61 7.06 23.73
CA PHE A 75 -0.69 6.06 22.67
C PHE A 75 -1.28 4.73 23.13
N LEU A 76 -1.81 3.99 22.18
CA LEU A 76 -2.12 2.57 22.32
C LEU A 76 -0.88 1.75 21.91
N GLN A 77 -0.58 0.69 22.65
CA GLN A 77 0.51 -0.23 22.36
C GLN A 77 0.00 -1.67 22.34
N LEU A 78 0.24 -2.34 21.23
CA LEU A 78 0.06 -3.78 21.09
C LEU A 78 1.41 -4.45 21.31
N ASP A 79 1.52 -5.32 22.32
CA ASP A 79 2.67 -6.20 22.51
C ASP A 79 2.30 -7.59 22.01
N SER A 80 3.17 -8.14 21.20
CA SER A 80 3.10 -9.50 20.65
C SER A 80 4.19 -10.35 21.30
N HIS A 81 3.78 -11.38 22.04
CA HIS A 81 4.66 -12.27 22.77
C HIS A 81 4.87 -13.55 21.95
N PHE A 82 6.12 -14.00 21.84
CA PHE A 82 6.53 -15.14 21.02
C PHE A 82 7.38 -16.14 21.84
N GLY A 83 6.94 -16.46 23.05
CA GLY A 83 7.67 -17.35 23.94
C GLY A 83 9.13 -16.93 24.11
N ASP A 84 10.05 -17.84 23.82
CA ASP A 84 11.50 -17.60 23.95
C ASP A 84 12.06 -16.59 22.94
N ALA A 85 11.34 -16.29 21.84
CA ALA A 85 11.76 -15.31 20.86
C ALA A 85 11.55 -13.85 21.34
N GLY A 86 10.86 -13.66 22.45
CA GLY A 86 10.70 -12.36 23.10
C GLY A 86 9.38 -11.64 22.78
N THR A 87 9.33 -10.37 23.11
CA THR A 87 8.17 -9.52 22.94
C THR A 87 8.48 -8.36 22.01
N PHE A 88 7.64 -8.17 21.02
CA PHE A 88 7.72 -7.07 20.06
C PHE A 88 6.47 -6.21 20.17
N PHE A 89 6.55 -4.94 19.77
CA PHE A 89 5.44 -4.03 19.96
C PHE A 89 5.18 -3.11 18.74
N THR A 90 3.94 -2.68 18.63
CA THR A 90 3.49 -1.60 17.74
C THR A 90 2.76 -0.54 18.53
N LYS A 91 2.92 0.75 18.17
CA LYS A 91 2.35 1.90 18.89
C LYS A 91 1.63 2.86 17.95
N THR A 92 0.59 3.54 18.47
CA THR A 92 -0.05 4.66 17.78
C THR A 92 0.69 5.96 18.11
N LEU A 93 1.82 6.23 17.47
CA LEU A 93 2.66 7.43 17.70
C LEU A 93 2.90 8.26 16.44
N ALA A 94 2.22 7.96 15.34
CA ALA A 94 2.31 8.77 14.13
C ALA A 94 1.67 10.16 14.33
N ALA A 95 2.01 11.10 13.47
CA ALA A 95 1.43 12.45 13.52
C ALA A 95 -0.07 12.47 13.21
N ALA A 96 -0.57 11.56 12.38
CA ALA A 96 -1.97 11.46 11.96
C ALA A 96 -2.33 10.06 11.47
N GLY A 97 -3.60 9.86 11.11
CA GLY A 97 -4.11 8.60 10.58
C GLY A 97 -4.39 7.54 11.64
N PRO A 98 -4.58 6.27 11.25
CA PRO A 98 -4.94 5.18 12.16
C PRO A 98 -3.86 4.86 13.22
N LEU A 99 -2.60 5.19 12.95
CA LEU A 99 -1.48 5.12 13.90
C LEU A 99 -1.26 6.43 14.65
N GLY A 100 -2.14 7.42 14.50
CA GLY A 100 -1.99 8.75 15.13
C GLY A 100 -1.98 8.67 16.65
N LYS A 101 -1.09 9.47 17.28
CA LYS A 101 -1.01 9.62 18.73
C LYS A 101 -2.31 10.15 19.32
N LEU A 102 -2.50 9.95 20.61
CA LEU A 102 -3.62 10.45 21.39
C LEU A 102 -3.17 11.76 22.07
N SER A 103 -3.66 12.91 21.62
CA SER A 103 -3.27 14.21 22.20
C SER A 103 -4.42 15.20 22.05
N GLY A 104 -4.77 15.92 23.11
CA GLY A 104 -5.94 16.80 23.16
C GLY A 104 -7.25 16.02 23.24
N SER A 105 -8.21 16.36 22.37
CA SER A 105 -9.52 15.69 22.29
C SER A 105 -9.83 15.31 20.85
N SER A 106 -10.52 14.19 20.65
CA SER A 106 -10.95 13.71 19.34
C SER A 106 -12.25 12.95 19.47
N ASP A 107 -13.09 13.08 18.47
CA ASP A 107 -14.25 12.20 18.29
C ASP A 107 -13.81 10.80 17.88
N TRP A 108 -14.75 9.87 17.70
CA TRP A 108 -14.47 8.50 17.30
C TRP A 108 -13.68 8.45 15.99
N ARG A 109 -12.47 7.90 16.04
CA ARG A 109 -11.61 7.68 14.86
C ARG A 109 -11.07 6.25 14.84
N PRO A 110 -10.79 5.68 13.67
CA PRO A 110 -10.18 4.35 13.60
C PRO A 110 -8.75 4.38 14.15
N PHE A 111 -8.35 3.26 14.78
CA PHE A 111 -6.97 2.93 15.04
C PHE A 111 -6.64 1.57 14.44
N VAL A 112 -5.38 1.39 14.05
CA VAL A 112 -4.82 0.13 13.55
C VAL A 112 -3.45 -0.06 14.18
N LEU A 113 -3.23 -1.22 14.77
CA LEU A 113 -1.94 -1.65 15.33
C LEU A 113 -1.47 -2.88 14.53
N PRO A 114 -0.77 -2.66 13.41
CA PRO A 114 -0.31 -3.74 12.55
C PRO A 114 0.93 -4.39 13.11
N PHE A 115 1.09 -5.69 12.83
CA PHE A 115 2.31 -6.43 13.09
C PHE A 115 2.72 -7.18 11.83
N TYR A 116 4.01 -7.11 11.51
CA TYR A 116 4.62 -7.78 10.36
C TYR A 116 5.77 -8.65 10.85
N ALA A 117 5.55 -9.96 10.93
CA ALA A 117 6.64 -10.90 11.21
C ALA A 117 7.49 -11.06 9.94
N ASN A 118 8.62 -10.37 9.91
CA ASN A 118 9.50 -10.35 8.72
C ASN A 118 10.46 -11.55 8.62
N SER A 119 10.39 -12.50 9.55
CA SER A 119 11.33 -13.61 9.65
C SER A 119 10.63 -14.94 9.37
N GLY A 120 10.96 -15.54 8.23
CA GLY A 120 10.49 -16.86 7.85
C GLY A 120 9.44 -16.87 6.75
N ASP A 121 9.36 -17.99 6.03
CA ASP A 121 8.30 -18.24 5.06
C ASP A 121 7.10 -18.87 5.83
N PRO A 122 5.90 -18.28 5.73
CA PRO A 122 4.71 -18.87 6.35
C PRO A 122 4.39 -20.26 5.79
N ALA A 123 4.83 -20.56 4.56
CA ALA A 123 4.59 -21.85 3.92
C ALA A 123 5.39 -23.01 4.52
N ASP A 124 6.54 -22.74 5.14
CA ASP A 124 7.38 -23.77 5.81
C ASP A 124 7.22 -23.78 7.33
N GLY A 125 6.33 -22.95 7.90
CA GLY A 125 6.06 -22.90 9.33
C GLY A 125 7.17 -22.27 10.17
N THR A 126 8.13 -21.58 9.56
CA THR A 126 9.27 -20.97 10.25
C THR A 126 8.97 -19.56 10.78
N ALA A 127 7.90 -18.92 10.34
CA ALA A 127 7.49 -17.63 10.87
C ALA A 127 6.98 -17.79 12.31
N PRO A 128 7.56 -17.11 13.32
CA PRO A 128 7.06 -17.18 14.69
C PRO A 128 5.64 -16.60 14.76
N LEU A 129 4.75 -17.32 15.44
CA LEU A 129 3.38 -16.89 15.72
C LEU A 129 3.27 -16.45 17.18
N PRO A 130 2.46 -15.43 17.51
CA PRO A 130 2.32 -14.96 18.87
C PRO A 130 1.52 -15.95 19.71
N ASP A 131 2.01 -16.27 20.90
CA ASP A 131 1.31 -17.04 21.91
C ASP A 131 0.37 -16.18 22.77
N LYS A 132 0.63 -14.88 22.82
CA LYS A 132 -0.19 -13.92 23.56
C LYS A 132 -0.08 -12.54 22.94
N LEU A 133 -1.20 -11.80 22.92
CA LEU A 133 -1.28 -10.39 22.58
C LEU A 133 -1.77 -9.58 23.78
N THR A 134 -1.16 -8.42 24.02
CA THR A 134 -1.63 -7.47 25.04
C THR A 134 -1.78 -6.08 24.47
N LEU A 135 -2.95 -5.46 24.70
CA LEU A 135 -3.21 -4.06 24.36
C LEU A 135 -3.10 -3.21 25.62
N SER A 136 -2.26 -2.21 25.60
CA SER A 136 -2.08 -1.25 26.69
C SER A 136 -2.32 0.16 26.21
N LEU A 137 -2.85 0.99 27.11
CA LEU A 137 -2.93 2.45 26.98
C LEU A 137 -1.78 3.08 27.76
N VAL A 138 -1.08 4.01 27.14
CA VAL A 138 -0.04 4.80 27.79
C VAL A 138 -0.44 6.27 27.75
N LEU A 139 -0.62 6.86 28.92
CA LEU A 139 -0.95 8.28 29.09
C LEU A 139 0.12 8.97 29.93
N PRO A 140 0.87 9.94 29.36
CA PRO A 140 1.92 10.66 30.11
C PRO A 140 1.35 11.70 31.09
N GLY A 141 0.08 12.07 30.94
CA GLY A 141 -0.60 13.06 31.78
C GLY A 141 -2.10 12.75 31.90
N ALA A 142 -2.88 13.72 32.32
CA ALA A 142 -4.33 13.59 32.45
C ALA A 142 -4.99 13.30 31.10
N GLY A 143 -6.16 12.70 31.12
CA GLY A 143 -7.00 12.42 29.96
C GLY A 143 -7.87 11.19 30.15
N THR A 144 -8.88 11.06 29.30
CA THR A 144 -9.78 9.92 29.24
C THR A 144 -9.77 9.36 27.82
N VAL A 145 -9.68 8.05 27.69
CA VAL A 145 -9.67 7.33 26.40
C VAL A 145 -10.73 6.27 26.43
N SER A 146 -11.55 6.23 25.39
CA SER A 146 -12.57 5.20 25.18
C SER A 146 -12.26 4.43 23.90
N ILE A 147 -12.37 3.11 23.95
CA ILE A 147 -12.20 2.22 22.77
C ILE A 147 -13.44 1.33 22.60
N ARG A 148 -13.74 0.99 21.35
CA ARG A 148 -14.83 0.07 20.98
C ARG A 148 -14.55 -0.62 19.65
N ASP A 149 -15.40 -1.59 19.32
CA ASP A 149 -15.36 -2.34 18.04
C ASP A 149 -13.97 -2.94 17.74
N VAL A 150 -13.30 -3.45 18.80
CA VAL A 150 -11.95 -4.01 18.66
C VAL A 150 -12.02 -5.40 18.05
N GLY A 151 -11.23 -5.63 17.02
CA GLY A 151 -11.12 -6.92 16.35
C GLY A 151 -9.68 -7.25 15.98
N LEU A 152 -9.36 -8.55 16.02
CA LEU A 152 -8.10 -9.10 15.54
C LEU A 152 -8.31 -9.64 14.12
N TYR A 153 -7.44 -9.25 13.21
CA TYR A 153 -7.48 -9.58 11.80
C TYR A 153 -6.14 -10.10 11.35
N GLN A 154 -6.15 -11.10 10.47
CA GLN A 154 -4.93 -11.59 9.81
C GLN A 154 -5.02 -11.37 8.30
N TYR A 155 -3.85 -11.32 7.66
CA TYR A 155 -3.69 -10.89 6.28
C TYR A 155 -2.82 -11.87 5.52
N ALA A 156 -3.23 -12.20 4.30
CA ALA A 156 -2.44 -13.01 3.39
C ALA A 156 -1.19 -12.26 2.90
N SER A 157 -0.26 -13.00 2.30
CA SER A 157 0.96 -12.41 1.75
C SER A 157 0.64 -11.37 0.67
N GLY A 158 1.15 -10.16 0.86
CA GLY A 158 0.91 -9.03 -0.06
C GLY A 158 -0.25 -8.10 0.33
N GLU A 159 -1.06 -8.47 1.31
CA GLU A 159 -2.09 -7.60 1.88
C GLU A 159 -1.49 -6.63 2.91
N ASP A 160 -2.10 -5.46 3.06
CA ASP A 160 -1.63 -4.41 3.95
C ASP A 160 -2.69 -4.08 5.01
N PRO A 161 -2.43 -4.37 6.31
CA PRO A 161 -3.32 -4.01 7.42
C PRO A 161 -3.71 -2.53 7.47
N MET A 162 -2.84 -1.66 6.96
CA MET A 162 -3.04 -0.21 6.95
C MET A 162 -3.92 0.26 5.80
N GLN A 163 -4.26 -0.61 4.86
CA GLN A 163 -5.11 -0.25 3.74
C GLN A 163 -6.54 0.04 4.22
N ALA A 164 -7.06 1.19 3.84
CA ALA A 164 -8.44 1.57 4.17
C ALA A 164 -9.44 0.72 3.36
N ALA A 165 -10.61 0.45 3.94
CA ALA A 165 -11.68 -0.24 3.24
C ALA A 165 -12.05 0.53 1.95
N GLY A 166 -12.11 -0.18 0.81
CA GLY A 166 -12.37 0.42 -0.50
C GLY A 166 -11.18 1.11 -1.16
N GLN A 167 -10.00 1.12 -0.55
CA GLN A 167 -8.78 1.58 -1.18
C GLN A 167 -8.29 0.56 -2.22
N TRP A 168 -7.95 1.02 -3.43
CA TRP A 168 -7.59 0.11 -4.52
C TRP A 168 -6.27 -0.65 -4.26
N PHE A 169 -5.29 0.02 -3.65
CA PHE A 169 -4.03 -0.60 -3.23
C PHE A 169 -3.38 0.22 -2.11
N GLY A 170 -2.62 -0.44 -1.21
CA GLY A 170 -1.96 0.20 -0.08
C GLY A 170 -0.66 0.92 -0.43
N ASP A 171 -0.10 1.65 0.51
CA ASP A 171 1.14 2.44 0.35
C ASP A 171 2.33 1.57 -0.06
N ARG A 172 2.43 0.36 0.47
CA ARG A 172 3.49 -0.60 0.11
C ARG A 172 3.39 -1.03 -1.35
N SER A 173 2.18 -1.35 -1.82
CA SER A 173 1.93 -1.71 -3.22
C SER A 173 2.17 -0.53 -4.15
N ALA A 174 1.82 0.70 -3.73
CA ALA A 174 2.13 1.92 -4.46
C ALA A 174 3.63 2.12 -4.64
N GLY A 175 4.42 1.88 -3.58
CA GLY A 175 5.89 1.93 -3.62
C GLY A 175 6.49 0.90 -4.59
N LEU A 176 5.99 -0.33 -4.58
CA LEU A 176 6.42 -1.39 -5.50
C LEU A 176 6.07 -1.06 -6.96
N LEU A 177 4.84 -0.59 -7.22
CA LEU A 177 4.42 -0.14 -8.54
C LEU A 177 5.29 1.01 -9.07
N GLY A 178 5.61 1.98 -8.22
CA GLY A 178 6.50 3.09 -8.57
C GLY A 178 7.94 2.63 -8.83
N GLY A 179 8.50 1.81 -7.95
CA GLY A 179 9.89 1.34 -8.03
C GLY A 179 10.11 0.33 -9.16
N ILE A 180 9.47 -0.83 -9.09
CA ILE A 180 9.62 -1.91 -10.08
C ILE A 180 9.02 -1.49 -11.42
N GLY A 181 7.82 -0.91 -11.42
CA GLY A 181 7.16 -0.42 -12.64
C GLY A 181 7.99 0.65 -13.34
N GLY A 182 8.53 1.61 -12.60
CA GLY A 182 9.42 2.65 -13.12
C GLY A 182 10.71 2.07 -13.72
N ALA A 183 11.35 1.11 -13.04
CA ALA A 183 12.55 0.43 -13.55
C ALA A 183 12.25 -0.33 -14.85
N LEU A 184 11.15 -1.07 -14.94
CA LEU A 184 10.74 -1.78 -16.15
C LEU A 184 10.46 -0.83 -17.31
N ILE A 185 9.74 0.28 -17.08
CA ILE A 185 9.48 1.31 -18.09
C ILE A 185 10.79 1.95 -18.56
N GLY A 186 11.73 2.22 -17.64
CA GLY A 186 13.06 2.75 -17.96
C GLY A 186 13.88 1.80 -18.84
N LEU A 187 13.95 0.51 -18.51
CA LEU A 187 14.62 -0.52 -19.30
C LEU A 187 13.98 -0.67 -20.69
N TRP A 188 12.65 -0.68 -20.76
CA TRP A 188 11.92 -0.74 -22.01
C TRP A 188 12.19 0.49 -22.89
N GLY A 189 12.19 1.68 -22.28
CA GLY A 189 12.55 2.93 -22.97
C GLY A 189 13.97 2.91 -23.52
N ALA A 190 14.95 2.39 -22.76
CA ALA A 190 16.33 2.23 -23.20
C ALA A 190 16.44 1.26 -24.39
N LEU A 191 15.72 0.12 -24.34
CA LEU A 191 15.66 -0.84 -25.44
C LEU A 191 15.10 -0.21 -26.72
N ILE A 192 13.99 0.51 -26.61
CA ILE A 192 13.39 1.27 -27.71
C ILE A 192 14.40 2.27 -28.30
N GLY A 193 15.12 3.01 -27.44
CA GLY A 193 16.15 3.97 -27.87
C GLY A 193 17.28 3.31 -28.67
N VAL A 194 17.83 2.19 -28.19
CA VAL A 194 18.89 1.44 -28.87
C VAL A 194 18.42 0.85 -30.21
N LEU A 195 17.23 0.26 -30.25
CA LEU A 195 16.68 -0.31 -31.50
C LEU A 195 16.37 0.77 -32.53
N SER A 196 15.82 1.90 -32.10
CA SER A 196 15.53 3.04 -32.95
C SER A 196 16.80 3.67 -33.53
N SER A 197 17.85 3.88 -32.72
CA SER A 197 19.11 4.45 -33.18
C SER A 197 19.83 3.58 -34.23
N ARG A 198 19.65 2.26 -34.14
CA ARG A 198 20.19 1.28 -35.11
C ARG A 198 19.32 1.08 -36.34
N GLY A 199 18.16 1.73 -36.43
CA GLY A 199 17.21 1.56 -37.53
C GLY A 199 16.61 0.16 -37.64
N LYS A 200 16.68 -0.64 -36.56
CA LYS A 200 16.23 -2.04 -36.56
C LYS A 200 14.84 -2.15 -35.90
N ALA A 201 14.12 -3.21 -36.27
CA ALA A 201 12.83 -3.59 -35.65
C ALA A 201 11.77 -2.47 -35.62
N ARG A 202 11.60 -1.71 -36.72
CA ARG A 202 10.65 -0.59 -36.86
C ARG A 202 9.25 -0.95 -36.29
N LEU A 203 8.69 -2.10 -36.69
CA LEU A 203 7.35 -2.54 -36.26
C LEU A 203 7.28 -2.69 -34.72
N PHE A 204 8.28 -3.33 -34.13
CA PHE A 204 8.35 -3.53 -32.68
C PHE A 204 8.47 -2.19 -31.93
N VAL A 205 9.33 -1.29 -32.37
CA VAL A 205 9.56 0.02 -31.75
C VAL A 205 8.28 0.88 -31.81
N VAL A 206 7.66 0.97 -32.98
CA VAL A 206 6.42 1.75 -33.15
C VAL A 206 5.26 1.15 -32.33
N ALA A 207 5.13 -0.19 -32.35
CA ALA A 207 4.10 -0.87 -31.55
C ALA A 207 4.33 -0.65 -30.05
N SER A 208 5.55 -0.77 -29.55
CA SER A 208 5.90 -0.54 -28.14
C SER A 208 5.60 0.90 -27.70
N VAL A 209 5.96 1.89 -28.50
CA VAL A 209 5.66 3.31 -28.19
C VAL A 209 4.15 3.54 -28.14
N ASN A 210 3.38 2.97 -29.08
CA ASN A 210 1.92 3.11 -29.06
C ASN A 210 1.31 2.45 -27.81
N VAL A 211 1.78 1.26 -27.42
CA VAL A 211 1.33 0.57 -26.22
C VAL A 211 1.61 1.40 -24.97
N LEU A 212 2.82 1.97 -24.84
CA LEU A 212 3.18 2.83 -23.69
C LEU A 212 2.34 4.11 -23.62
N VAL A 213 2.01 4.71 -24.78
CA VAL A 213 1.09 5.86 -24.83
C VAL A 213 -0.32 5.46 -24.37
N VAL A 214 -0.83 4.30 -24.81
CA VAL A 214 -2.15 3.80 -24.39
C VAL A 214 -2.17 3.52 -22.88
N ILE A 215 -1.11 2.87 -22.35
CA ILE A 215 -0.96 2.67 -20.90
C ILE A 215 -0.94 4.01 -20.17
N GLY A 216 -0.24 5.01 -20.69
CA GLY A 216 -0.20 6.36 -20.12
C GLY A 216 -1.58 7.01 -20.05
N PHE A 217 -2.39 6.92 -21.10
CA PHE A 217 -3.77 7.40 -21.08
C PHE A 217 -4.65 6.64 -20.09
N ALA A 218 -4.56 5.31 -20.08
CA ALA A 218 -5.32 4.48 -19.14
C ALA A 218 -4.95 4.83 -17.66
N SER A 219 -3.68 5.06 -17.39
CA SER A 219 -3.19 5.47 -16.08
C SER A 219 -3.70 6.87 -15.68
N LEU A 220 -3.72 7.83 -16.59
CA LEU A 220 -4.33 9.16 -16.33
C LEU A 220 -5.82 9.06 -16.02
N VAL A 221 -6.57 8.33 -16.84
CA VAL A 221 -8.00 8.10 -16.59
C VAL A 221 -8.21 7.42 -15.24
N GLY A 222 -7.43 6.38 -14.93
CA GLY A 222 -7.47 5.71 -13.62
C GLY A 222 -7.18 6.67 -12.47
N GLY A 223 -6.18 7.55 -12.61
CA GLY A 223 -5.86 8.57 -11.61
C GLY A 223 -6.98 9.59 -11.39
N VAL A 224 -7.64 10.04 -12.46
CA VAL A 224 -8.81 10.94 -12.36
C VAL A 224 -10.00 10.24 -11.69
N VAL A 225 -10.27 8.98 -12.05
CA VAL A 225 -11.32 8.18 -11.41
C VAL A 225 -11.00 7.97 -9.92
N ALA A 226 -9.72 7.71 -9.58
CA ALA A 226 -9.29 7.57 -8.19
C ALA A 226 -9.56 8.85 -7.38
N ILE A 227 -9.33 10.04 -7.94
CA ILE A 227 -9.68 11.31 -7.28
C ILE A 227 -11.20 11.42 -7.11
N ALA A 228 -11.98 11.12 -8.15
CA ALA A 228 -13.44 11.20 -8.13
C ALA A 228 -14.08 10.23 -7.11
N THR A 229 -13.43 9.08 -6.85
CA THR A 229 -13.85 8.08 -5.85
C THR A 229 -13.20 8.30 -4.48
N ALA A 230 -12.63 9.49 -4.22
CA ALA A 230 -11.99 9.85 -2.96
C ALA A 230 -10.89 8.87 -2.50
N GLN A 231 -10.16 8.27 -3.44
CA GLN A 231 -9.01 7.44 -3.10
C GLN A 231 -7.89 8.27 -2.47
N PRO A 232 -7.09 7.69 -1.55
CA PRO A 232 -5.99 8.40 -0.90
C PRO A 232 -4.87 8.75 -1.88
N TYR A 233 -4.00 9.67 -1.46
CA TYR A 233 -2.85 10.16 -2.23
C TYR A 233 -1.98 9.03 -2.83
N ALA A 234 -1.75 7.98 -2.05
CA ALA A 234 -0.96 6.81 -2.47
C ALA A 234 -1.53 6.08 -3.70
N VAL A 235 -2.81 6.24 -4.00
CA VAL A 235 -3.47 5.62 -5.16
C VAL A 235 -3.44 6.54 -6.37
N TYR A 236 -3.98 7.76 -6.26
CA TYR A 236 -4.13 8.61 -7.45
C TYR A 236 -2.81 9.23 -7.94
N PHE A 237 -1.89 9.56 -7.02
CA PHE A 237 -0.64 10.23 -7.39
C PHE A 237 0.27 9.39 -8.30
N PRO A 238 0.58 8.13 -7.99
CA PRO A 238 1.38 7.28 -8.88
C PRO A 238 0.74 7.09 -10.25
N LEU A 239 -0.58 6.92 -10.31
CA LEU A 239 -1.31 6.76 -11.56
C LEU A 239 -1.21 8.00 -12.44
N LEU A 240 -1.41 9.20 -11.88
CA LEU A 240 -1.27 10.45 -12.61
C LEU A 240 0.18 10.67 -13.06
N LEU A 241 1.14 10.44 -12.17
CA LEU A 241 2.56 10.63 -12.46
C LEU A 241 3.05 9.74 -13.62
N ILE A 242 2.75 8.43 -13.55
CA ILE A 242 3.08 7.47 -14.61
C ILE A 242 2.41 7.88 -15.91
N GLY A 243 1.12 8.23 -15.87
CA GLY A 243 0.38 8.66 -17.04
C GLY A 243 1.00 9.89 -17.74
N ILE A 244 1.31 10.94 -16.96
CA ILE A 244 1.95 12.16 -17.47
C ILE A 244 3.32 11.84 -18.09
N ILE A 245 4.16 11.08 -17.40
CA ILE A 245 5.51 10.73 -17.88
C ILE A 245 5.42 9.94 -19.20
N LEU A 246 4.59 8.91 -19.24
CA LEU A 246 4.47 8.07 -20.44
C LEU A 246 3.98 8.86 -21.65
N ILE A 247 2.99 9.72 -21.48
CA ILE A 247 2.47 10.54 -22.59
C ILE A 247 3.48 11.61 -23.00
N ALA A 248 4.11 12.29 -22.05
CA ALA A 248 5.07 13.35 -22.35
C ALA A 248 6.31 12.83 -23.08
N VAL A 249 6.83 11.69 -22.67
CA VAL A 249 8.05 11.08 -23.25
C VAL A 249 7.71 10.39 -24.57
N PHE A 250 6.81 9.42 -24.53
CA PHE A 250 6.54 8.55 -25.69
C PHE A 250 5.60 9.20 -26.72
N GLY A 251 4.73 10.13 -26.30
CA GLY A 251 3.89 10.92 -27.20
C GLY A 251 4.74 11.79 -28.15
N LYS A 252 5.74 12.50 -27.60
CA LYS A 252 6.69 13.29 -28.41
C LYS A 252 7.60 12.42 -29.28
N MET A 253 7.98 11.23 -28.78
CA MET A 253 8.87 10.30 -29.49
C MET A 253 8.18 9.70 -30.71
N ARG A 254 6.87 9.48 -30.68
CA ARG A 254 6.08 8.92 -31.80
C ARG A 254 6.29 9.68 -33.12
N GLY A 255 6.18 11.02 -33.08
CA GLY A 255 6.37 11.85 -34.29
C GLY A 255 7.80 11.82 -34.81
N LYS A 256 8.80 11.83 -33.92
CA LYS A 256 10.20 11.78 -34.30
C LYS A 256 10.61 10.44 -34.91
N LEU A 257 10.08 9.32 -34.39
CA LEU A 257 10.39 7.98 -34.90
C LEU A 257 9.94 7.77 -36.34
N SER A 258 8.75 8.21 -36.72
CA SER A 258 8.25 8.10 -38.10
C SER A 258 9.18 8.83 -39.07
N ALA A 259 9.54 10.08 -38.77
CA ALA A 259 10.47 10.85 -39.60
C ALA A 259 11.87 10.24 -39.69
N GLN A 260 12.37 9.68 -38.58
CA GLN A 260 13.70 9.05 -38.55
C GLN A 260 13.78 7.78 -39.42
N TYR A 261 12.75 6.94 -39.36
CA TYR A 261 12.69 5.74 -40.19
C TYR A 261 12.53 6.06 -41.67
N GLU A 262 11.75 7.07 -42.05
CA GLU A 262 11.64 7.55 -43.42
C GLU A 262 12.97 8.06 -43.98
N GLN A 263 13.71 8.85 -43.16
CA GLN A 263 15.04 9.32 -43.57
C GLN A 263 16.04 8.17 -43.76
N LEU A 264 15.99 7.13 -42.92
CA LEU A 264 16.85 5.94 -43.08
C LEU A 264 16.50 5.13 -44.33
N GLU A 265 15.23 5.02 -44.69
CA GLU A 265 14.78 4.37 -45.93
C GLU A 265 15.22 5.17 -47.16
N LEU A 266 15.09 6.50 -47.16
CA LEU A 266 15.57 7.35 -48.25
C LEU A 266 17.09 7.24 -48.45
N LYS A 267 17.87 7.27 -47.37
CA LYS A 267 19.32 7.07 -47.44
C LYS A 267 19.74 5.70 -48.00
N LYS A 268 18.99 4.65 -47.66
CA LYS A 268 19.21 3.31 -48.21
C LYS A 268 18.95 3.28 -49.72
N MET A 269 17.86 3.87 -50.19
CA MET A 269 17.55 3.95 -51.63
C MET A 269 18.65 4.72 -52.40
N GLN A 270 19.09 5.87 -51.92
CA GLN A 270 20.16 6.65 -52.51
C GLN A 270 21.50 5.90 -52.57
N SER A 271 21.80 5.02 -51.62
CA SER A 271 23.02 4.21 -51.62
C SER A 271 22.96 2.99 -52.54
N MET A 272 21.79 2.64 -53.05
CA MET A 272 21.60 1.54 -54.00
C MET A 272 21.63 2.02 -55.46
N ASP A 273 21.42 3.33 -55.68
CA ASP A 273 21.42 3.97 -56.99
C ASP A 273 22.79 4.59 -57.35
N ALA A 274 23.76 4.55 -56.44
CA ALA A 274 25.16 5.00 -56.61
C ALA A 274 26.11 3.84 -56.74
#